data_e9ea7cef5d0489f310897e98aa0a0bb1
#
_entry.id   e9ea7cef5d0489f310897e98aa0a0bb1
#
_cell.length_a   1.000
_cell.length_b   1.000
_cell.length_c   1.000
_cell.angle_alpha   90.00
_cell.angle_beta   90.00
_cell.angle_gamma   90.00
#
_symmetry.space_group_name_H-M   'P 1'
#
loop_
_entity.id
_entity.type
_entity.pdbx_description
1 polymer ?
#
loop_
_entity_poly.entity_id
_entity_poly.type
_entity_poly.pdbx_seq_one_letter_code
_entity_poly.pdbx_strand_id
1 'polypeptide(L)'
;MLTLDLKFISDRISVLRTKKNVSEYRMSTDLGHSKSYIQSISSGRSMPSMSEFLYICEYLGVTPKEFFDDSIGEPQLVQKLYELARDMSEDNLSILIELAELLNNK
;
A
#
# COMPACT_ATOMS: atom_id res chain seq x y z
N MET A 1 16.88 4.33 8.63
CA MET A 1 16.93 3.48 7.44
C MET A 1 15.87 2.39 7.53
N LEU A 2 15.16 2.15 6.43
CA LEU A 2 14.12 1.12 6.38
C LEU A 2 14.74 -0.26 6.35
N THR A 3 14.29 -1.15 7.25
CA THR A 3 14.70 -2.55 7.23
C THR A 3 13.65 -3.37 6.51
N LEU A 4 14.03 -3.98 5.38
CA LEU A 4 13.12 -4.81 4.60
C LEU A 4 13.28 -6.27 5.04
N ASP A 5 12.41 -6.70 5.91
CA ASP A 5 12.41 -8.06 6.43
C ASP A 5 10.98 -8.61 6.46
N LEU A 6 10.85 -9.83 6.98
CA LEU A 6 9.54 -10.48 7.04
C LEU A 6 8.54 -9.67 7.88
N LYS A 7 9.01 -9.04 8.95
CA LYS A 7 8.14 -8.21 9.78
C LYS A 7 7.60 -7.02 8.99
N PHE A 8 8.44 -6.37 8.18
CA PHE A 8 7.98 -5.28 7.33
C PHE A 8 6.87 -5.75 6.39
N ILE A 9 7.09 -6.89 5.73
CA ILE A 9 6.13 -7.46 4.78
C ILE A 9 4.80 -7.77 5.49
N SER A 10 4.86 -8.45 6.63
CA SER A 10 3.64 -8.83 7.34
C SER A 10 2.88 -7.62 7.88
N ASP A 11 3.58 -6.64 8.42
CA ASP A 11 2.96 -5.41 8.93
C ASP A 11 2.31 -4.62 7.78
N ARG A 12 3.00 -4.55 6.65
CA ARG A 12 2.51 -3.79 5.50
C ARG A 12 1.25 -4.42 4.91
N ILE A 13 1.24 -5.74 4.80
CA ILE A 13 0.05 -6.47 4.35
C ILE A 13 -1.13 -6.19 5.30
N SER A 14 -0.88 -6.23 6.61
CA SER A 14 -1.93 -5.99 7.61
C SER A 14 -2.51 -4.58 7.49
N VAL A 15 -1.67 -3.57 7.32
CA VAL A 15 -2.12 -2.19 7.16
C VAL A 15 -2.99 -2.05 5.90
N LEU A 16 -2.50 -2.53 4.77
CA LEU A 16 -3.21 -2.41 3.51
C LEU A 16 -4.50 -3.22 3.48
N ARG A 17 -4.47 -4.42 4.09
CA ARG A 17 -5.66 -5.27 4.21
C ARG A 17 -6.75 -4.58 5.05
N THR A 18 -6.34 -3.98 6.17
CA THR A 18 -7.27 -3.29 7.05
C THR A 18 -7.92 -2.10 6.33
N LYS A 19 -7.14 -1.36 5.55
CA LYS A 19 -7.67 -0.25 4.75
C LYS A 19 -8.67 -0.73 3.70
N LYS A 20 -8.45 -1.90 3.14
CA LYS A 20 -9.39 -2.50 2.19
C LYS A 20 -10.62 -3.08 2.89
N ASN A 21 -10.56 -3.22 4.20
CA ASN A 21 -11.65 -3.73 5.04
C ASN A 21 -11.99 -5.19 4.71
N VAL A 22 -10.99 -6.03 4.56
CA VAL A 22 -11.18 -7.47 4.36
C VAL A 22 -10.45 -8.23 5.46
N SER A 23 -11.02 -9.36 5.86
CA SER A 23 -10.42 -10.24 6.85
C SER A 23 -9.27 -11.05 6.25
N GLU A 24 -8.42 -11.60 7.11
CA GLU A 24 -7.36 -12.51 6.67
C GLU A 24 -7.96 -13.74 5.97
N TYR A 25 -9.05 -14.25 6.53
CA TYR A 25 -9.75 -15.38 5.94
C TYR A 25 -10.22 -15.04 4.52
N ARG A 26 -10.92 -13.92 4.36
CA ARG A 26 -11.47 -13.51 3.07
C ARG A 26 -10.38 -13.28 2.03
N MET A 27 -9.32 -12.60 2.43
CA MET A 27 -8.21 -12.34 1.52
C MET A 27 -7.55 -13.66 1.08
N SER A 28 -7.36 -14.60 2.01
CA SER A 28 -6.76 -15.89 1.69
C SER A 28 -7.57 -16.63 0.64
N THR A 29 -8.89 -16.72 0.84
CA THR A 29 -9.76 -17.44 -0.08
C THR A 29 -9.91 -16.71 -1.41
N ASP A 30 -9.98 -15.39 -1.40
CA ASP A 30 -10.04 -14.59 -2.63
C ASP A 30 -8.78 -14.80 -3.49
N LEU A 31 -7.64 -15.03 -2.85
CA LEU A 31 -6.38 -15.31 -3.56
C LEU A 31 -6.24 -16.77 -3.99
N GLY A 32 -7.24 -17.61 -3.70
CA GLY A 32 -7.22 -19.00 -4.08
C GLY A 32 -6.39 -19.90 -3.17
N HIS A 33 -6.10 -19.44 -1.95
CA HIS A 33 -5.31 -20.19 -0.98
C HIS A 33 -6.17 -20.75 0.14
N SER A 34 -5.55 -21.55 1.02
CA SER A 34 -6.23 -22.05 2.21
C SER A 34 -6.60 -20.87 3.12
N LYS A 35 -7.60 -21.09 3.96
CA LYS A 35 -8.14 -20.04 4.83
C LYS A 35 -7.13 -19.43 5.80
N SER A 36 -6.02 -20.10 6.05
CA SER A 36 -4.98 -19.61 6.98
C SER A 36 -3.75 -19.03 6.29
N TYR A 37 -3.78 -18.87 4.96
CA TYR A 37 -2.61 -18.42 4.20
C TYR A 37 -2.11 -17.05 4.64
N ILE A 38 -3.00 -16.05 4.68
CA ILE A 38 -2.62 -14.68 5.05
C ILE A 38 -2.25 -14.62 6.54
N GLN A 39 -2.95 -15.35 7.40
CA GLN A 39 -2.63 -15.40 8.82
C GLN A 39 -1.22 -15.96 9.05
N SER A 40 -0.80 -16.90 8.24
CA SER A 40 0.56 -17.45 8.32
C SER A 40 1.62 -16.39 7.97
N ILE A 41 1.31 -15.52 7.01
CA ILE A 41 2.21 -14.42 6.64
C ILE A 41 2.19 -13.33 7.71
N SER A 42 1.02 -12.92 8.18
CA SER A 42 0.90 -11.83 9.15
C SER A 42 1.48 -12.21 10.51
N SER A 43 1.52 -13.49 10.85
CA SER A 43 2.14 -13.97 12.09
C SER A 43 3.65 -14.15 11.97
N GLY A 44 4.21 -13.94 10.78
CA GLY A 44 5.65 -14.05 10.55
C GLY A 44 6.15 -15.46 10.30
N ARG A 45 5.25 -16.43 10.11
CA ARG A 45 5.65 -17.82 9.89
C ARG A 45 6.07 -18.11 8.46
N SER A 46 5.56 -17.36 7.50
CA SER A 46 5.89 -17.60 6.09
C SER A 46 5.98 -16.29 5.33
N MET A 47 6.65 -16.33 4.19
CA MET A 47 6.78 -15.20 3.28
C MET A 47 6.20 -15.62 1.92
N PRO A 48 5.47 -14.75 1.24
CA PRO A 48 4.94 -15.11 -0.07
C PRO A 48 6.08 -15.26 -1.09
N SER A 49 5.85 -16.11 -2.09
CA SER A 49 6.74 -16.16 -3.25
C SER A 49 6.62 -14.83 -4.01
N MET A 50 7.55 -14.58 -4.93
CA MET A 50 7.48 -13.35 -5.73
C MET A 50 6.19 -13.28 -6.54
N SER A 51 5.77 -14.39 -7.17
CA SER A 51 4.52 -14.38 -7.94
C SER A 51 3.30 -14.14 -7.04
N GLU A 52 3.28 -14.75 -5.87
CA GLU A 52 2.20 -14.50 -4.90
C GLU A 52 2.20 -13.05 -4.41
N PHE A 53 3.39 -12.49 -4.20
CA PHE A 53 3.51 -11.09 -3.80
C PHE A 53 2.87 -10.16 -4.83
N LEU A 54 3.08 -10.41 -6.11
CA LEU A 54 2.48 -9.60 -7.17
C LEU A 54 0.95 -9.70 -7.16
N TYR A 55 0.41 -10.90 -6.92
CA TYR A 55 -1.04 -11.07 -6.77
C TYR A 55 -1.57 -10.34 -5.53
N ILE A 56 -0.80 -10.37 -4.44
CA ILE A 56 -1.18 -9.65 -3.21
C ILE A 56 -1.26 -8.15 -3.48
N CYS A 57 -0.27 -7.58 -4.16
CA CYS A 57 -0.29 -6.16 -4.52
C CYS A 57 -1.50 -5.83 -5.38
N GLU A 58 -1.79 -6.65 -6.38
CA GLU A 58 -2.96 -6.44 -7.25
C GLU A 58 -4.25 -6.48 -6.44
N TYR A 59 -4.37 -7.47 -5.56
CA TYR A 59 -5.55 -7.61 -4.70
C TYR A 59 -5.73 -6.38 -3.81
N LEU A 60 -4.65 -5.88 -3.25
CA LEU A 60 -4.68 -4.74 -2.34
C LEU A 60 -4.77 -3.39 -3.06
N GLY A 61 -4.67 -3.38 -4.38
CA GLY A 61 -4.80 -2.16 -5.17
C GLY A 61 -3.59 -1.25 -5.10
N VAL A 62 -2.40 -1.81 -4.88
CA VAL A 62 -1.15 -1.04 -4.82
C VAL A 62 -0.14 -1.62 -5.80
N THR A 63 0.79 -0.78 -6.25
CA THR A 63 1.95 -1.25 -7.00
C THR A 63 2.99 -1.80 -6.03
N PRO A 64 3.94 -2.63 -6.50
CA PRO A 64 5.06 -3.05 -5.65
C PRO A 64 5.82 -1.87 -5.06
N LYS A 65 6.00 -0.79 -5.82
CA LYS A 65 6.65 0.42 -5.32
C LYS A 65 5.89 1.01 -4.15
N GLU A 66 4.58 1.15 -4.29
CA GLU A 66 3.73 1.67 -3.22
C GLU A 66 3.71 0.76 -2.00
N PHE A 67 3.76 -0.55 -2.24
CA PHE A 67 3.81 -1.51 -1.14
C PHE A 67 5.01 -1.27 -0.24
N PHE A 68 6.17 -1.01 -0.82
CA PHE A 68 7.41 -0.83 -0.06
C PHE A 68 7.64 0.60 0.41
N ASP A 69 6.77 1.54 0.04
CA ASP A 69 6.93 2.94 0.40
C ASP A 69 6.00 3.29 1.56
N ASP A 70 6.48 3.12 2.78
CA ASP A 70 5.69 3.41 3.98
C ASP A 70 5.61 4.90 4.30
N SER A 71 6.30 5.74 3.54
CA SER A 71 6.15 7.19 3.67
C SER A 71 4.82 7.67 3.09
N ILE A 72 4.18 6.87 2.24
CA ILE A 72 2.86 7.17 1.69
C ILE A 72 1.81 6.60 2.65
N GLY A 73 1.34 7.43 3.57
CA GLY A 73 0.38 6.99 4.60
C GLY A 73 -0.94 6.52 4.04
N GLU A 74 -1.36 7.04 2.88
CA GLU A 74 -2.63 6.69 2.25
C GLU A 74 -2.44 6.64 0.74
N PRO A 75 -2.01 5.49 0.18
CA PRO A 75 -1.68 5.40 -1.24
C PRO A 75 -2.81 5.84 -2.19
N GLN A 76 -4.06 5.53 -1.84
CA GLN A 76 -5.19 5.90 -2.68
C GLN A 76 -5.38 7.42 -2.75
N LEU A 77 -5.15 8.11 -1.64
CA LEU A 77 -5.27 9.58 -1.62
C LEU A 77 -4.13 10.24 -2.38
N VAL A 78 -2.91 9.72 -2.25
CA VAL A 78 -1.77 10.23 -2.99
C VAL A 78 -1.97 10.00 -4.49
N GLN A 79 -2.45 8.83 -4.88
CA GLN A 79 -2.73 8.52 -6.28
C GLN A 79 -3.81 9.46 -6.84
N LYS A 80 -4.86 9.69 -6.09
CA LYS A 80 -5.91 10.60 -6.50
C LYS A 80 -5.38 12.01 -6.69
N LEU A 81 -4.54 12.47 -5.78
CA LEU A 81 -3.92 13.78 -5.88
C LEU A 81 -3.07 13.89 -7.15
N TYR A 82 -2.29 12.86 -7.46
CA TYR A 82 -1.48 12.83 -8.67
C TYR A 82 -2.36 12.91 -9.93
N GLU A 83 -3.44 12.14 -9.97
CA GLU A 83 -4.35 12.13 -11.11
C GLU A 83 -5.00 13.49 -11.33
N LEU A 84 -5.36 14.17 -10.26
CA LEU A 84 -5.93 15.52 -10.37
C LEU A 84 -4.89 16.54 -10.80
N ALA A 85 -3.66 16.40 -10.30
CA ALA A 85 -2.60 17.37 -10.55
C ALA A 85 -2.04 17.31 -11.95
N ARG A 86 -1.95 16.12 -12.54
CA ARG A 86 -1.24 15.96 -13.82
C ARG A 86 -1.87 16.73 -15.00
N ASP A 87 -3.16 17.05 -14.91
CA ASP A 87 -3.87 17.77 -15.96
C ASP A 87 -4.06 19.26 -15.62
N MET A 88 -3.48 19.72 -14.50
CA MET A 88 -3.58 21.12 -14.10
C MET A 88 -2.65 22.02 -14.91
N SER A 89 -3.02 23.29 -15.03
CA SER A 89 -2.16 24.31 -15.60
C SER A 89 -0.94 24.52 -14.71
N GLU A 90 0.12 25.09 -15.27
CA GLU A 90 1.32 25.40 -14.52
C GLU A 90 1.03 26.35 -13.36
N ASP A 91 0.17 27.36 -13.58
CA ASP A 91 -0.21 28.29 -12.52
C ASP A 91 -0.92 27.59 -11.37
N ASN A 92 -1.87 26.71 -11.68
CA ASN A 92 -2.61 25.98 -10.65
C ASN A 92 -1.71 24.98 -9.91
N LEU A 93 -0.79 24.33 -10.63
CA LEU A 93 0.19 23.45 -9.98
C LEU A 93 1.07 24.23 -9.00
N SER A 94 1.48 25.44 -9.36
CA SER A 94 2.30 26.29 -8.46
C SER A 94 1.54 26.60 -7.18
N ILE A 95 0.26 26.90 -7.27
CA ILE A 95 -0.57 27.16 -6.10
C ILE A 95 -0.66 25.90 -5.22
N LEU A 96 -0.89 24.75 -5.85
CA LEU A 96 -0.98 23.50 -5.12
C LEU A 96 0.33 23.15 -4.42
N ILE A 97 1.45 23.37 -5.09
CA ILE A 97 2.77 23.14 -4.51
C ILE A 97 3.00 24.04 -3.29
N GLU A 98 2.65 25.33 -3.38
CA GLU A 98 2.76 26.24 -2.25
C GLU A 98 1.94 25.76 -1.06
N LEU A 99 0.70 25.31 -1.32
CA LEU A 99 -0.16 24.78 -0.27
C LEU A 99 0.46 23.53 0.36
N ALA A 100 0.96 22.61 -0.47
CA ALA A 100 1.57 21.39 0.04
C ALA A 100 2.80 21.68 0.90
N GLU A 101 3.62 22.66 0.49
CA GLU A 101 4.78 23.09 1.26
C GLU A 101 4.37 23.65 2.63
N LEU A 102 3.30 24.46 2.65
CA LEU A 102 2.79 25.00 3.91
C LEU A 102 2.28 23.89 4.83
N LEU A 103 1.61 22.90 4.29
CA LEU A 103 1.08 21.79 5.08
C LEU A 103 2.19 20.90 5.64
N ASN A 104 3.33 20.81 4.94
CA ASN A 104 4.47 20.03 5.38
C ASN A 104 5.42 20.80 6.29
N ASN A 105 5.29 22.10 6.32
CA ASN A 105 6.16 22.96 7.13
C ASN A 105 5.58 23.09 8.54
N LYS A 106 6.25 22.51 9.50
CA LYS A 106 5.77 22.50 10.91
C LYS A 106 6.62 23.41 11.77
#